data_e7b49b39bcd61d07dba8446ec02607d3
#
_entry.id   e7b49b39bcd61d07dba8446ec02607d3
#
_cell.length_a   1.000
_cell.length_b   1.000
_cell.length_c   1.000
_cell.angle_alpha   90.00
_cell.angle_beta   90.00
_cell.angle_gamma   90.00
#
_symmetry.space_group_name_H-M   'P 1'
#
loop_
_entity.id
_entity.type
_entity.pdbx_description
1 polymer ?
#
loop_
_entity_poly.entity_id
_entity_poly.type
_entity_poly.pdbx_seq_one_letter_code
_entity_poly.pdbx_strand_id
1 'polypeptide(L)'
;TDYMDFFILSSCNPCQKILFYKMNFEPLLEFKKKIMEELNLTTPALLFSAVSLILLAYTNRFLSYAQLVRQLRDRYMENPSDITEAQIENLRKRLNLTRRMQGLGIASLFFCVVSMFLIYIGLQLFSAYVFGLALILLIASLGVSFREIQISTRSLEIYLGTMEKGKNKK
;
A
#
# COMPACT_ATOMS: atom_id res chain seq x y z
N THR A 1 -33.78 -7.26 11.69
CA THR A 1 -33.73 -5.82 11.33
C THR A 1 -33.90 -5.63 9.82
N ASP A 2 -33.54 -6.57 8.98
CA ASP A 2 -33.61 -6.46 7.50
C ASP A 2 -35.02 -6.63 6.91
N TYR A 3 -36.00 -7.17 7.67
CA TYR A 3 -37.35 -7.38 7.21
C TYR A 3 -38.26 -6.13 7.33
N MET A 4 -37.93 -5.21 8.24
CA MET A 4 -38.72 -3.96 8.39
C MET A 4 -38.38 -2.92 7.31
N ASP A 5 -37.13 -2.89 6.83
CA ASP A 5 -36.70 -1.97 5.76
C ASP A 5 -37.31 -2.32 4.40
N PHE A 6 -37.57 -3.61 4.14
CA PHE A 6 -38.20 -4.06 2.90
C PHE A 6 -39.71 -3.73 2.85
N PHE A 7 -40.40 -3.68 4.00
CA PHE A 7 -41.84 -3.39 4.07
C PHE A 7 -42.15 -1.89 3.94
N ILE A 8 -41.27 -1.03 4.42
CA ILE A 8 -41.38 0.44 4.30
C ILE A 8 -41.21 0.91 2.84
N LEU A 9 -40.34 0.20 2.06
CA LEU A 9 -40.09 0.50 0.65
C LEU A 9 -41.24 0.13 -0.29
N SER A 10 -42.14 -0.76 0.10
CA SER A 10 -43.25 -1.23 -0.73
C SER A 10 -44.49 -0.32 -0.69
N SER A 11 -44.63 0.55 0.31
CA SER A 11 -45.85 1.35 0.53
C SER A 11 -45.69 2.85 0.26
N CYS A 12 -44.53 3.30 -0.27
CA CYS A 12 -44.26 4.73 -0.49
C CYS A 12 -44.65 5.19 -1.91
N ASN A 13 -45.42 6.27 -1.98
CA ASN A 13 -45.78 7.03 -3.18
C ASN A 13 -44.52 7.36 -4.02
N PRO A 14 -44.56 7.35 -5.38
CA PRO A 14 -43.40 7.63 -6.23
C PRO A 14 -42.74 8.99 -5.95
N CYS A 15 -43.49 9.97 -5.48
CA CYS A 15 -42.95 11.25 -5.03
C CYS A 15 -42.02 11.12 -3.79
N GLN A 16 -42.33 10.23 -2.86
CA GLN A 16 -41.56 10.05 -1.63
C GLN A 16 -40.28 9.27 -1.89
N LYS A 17 -40.28 8.33 -2.84
CA LYS A 17 -39.07 7.64 -3.32
C LYS A 17 -38.12 8.61 -4.01
N ILE A 18 -38.62 9.53 -4.80
CA ILE A 18 -37.82 10.57 -5.47
C ILE A 18 -37.23 11.53 -4.42
N LEU A 19 -38.00 11.90 -3.40
CA LEU A 19 -37.55 12.79 -2.33
C LEU A 19 -36.47 12.11 -1.45
N PHE A 20 -36.65 10.83 -1.12
CA PHE A 20 -35.69 10.05 -0.34
C PHE A 20 -34.37 9.80 -1.12
N TYR A 21 -34.47 9.52 -2.42
CA TYR A 21 -33.32 9.40 -3.31
C TYR A 21 -32.59 10.74 -3.46
N LYS A 22 -33.32 11.85 -3.57
CA LYS A 22 -32.79 13.19 -3.67
C LYS A 22 -32.10 13.63 -2.38
N MET A 23 -32.70 13.35 -1.20
CA MET A 23 -32.11 13.67 0.11
C MET A 23 -30.85 12.90 0.44
N ASN A 24 -30.72 11.64 0.02
CA ASN A 24 -29.52 10.82 0.28
C ASN A 24 -28.43 10.99 -0.78
N PHE A 25 -28.78 11.42 -1.99
CA PHE A 25 -27.83 11.47 -3.10
C PHE A 25 -27.29 12.90 -3.36
N GLU A 26 -28.04 13.94 -3.01
CA GLU A 26 -27.57 15.33 -3.14
C GLU A 26 -26.31 15.63 -2.32
N PRO A 27 -26.22 15.26 -1.02
CA PRO A 27 -24.99 15.53 -0.26
C PRO A 27 -23.78 14.77 -0.81
N LEU A 28 -23.98 13.59 -1.38
CA LEU A 28 -22.91 12.84 -2.06
C LEU A 28 -22.48 13.49 -3.38
N LEU A 29 -23.42 14.07 -4.12
CA LEU A 29 -23.13 14.80 -5.35
C LEU A 29 -22.42 16.15 -5.05
N GLU A 30 -22.87 16.86 -4.03
CA GLU A 30 -22.19 18.09 -3.56
C GLU A 30 -20.79 17.80 -3.02
N PHE A 31 -20.65 16.73 -2.24
CA PHE A 31 -19.35 16.29 -1.75
C PHE A 31 -18.42 15.90 -2.91
N LYS A 32 -18.94 15.18 -3.91
CA LYS A 32 -18.22 14.85 -5.13
C LYS A 32 -17.82 16.10 -5.94
N LYS A 33 -18.74 17.08 -6.06
CA LYS A 33 -18.48 18.35 -6.76
C LYS A 33 -17.42 19.17 -6.02
N LYS A 34 -17.52 19.25 -4.69
CA LYS A 34 -16.55 19.95 -3.83
C LYS A 34 -15.16 19.32 -3.89
N ILE A 35 -15.06 17.97 -3.87
CA ILE A 35 -13.79 17.27 -4.06
C ILE A 35 -13.20 17.56 -5.45
N MET A 36 -14.03 17.64 -6.49
CA MET A 36 -13.54 17.94 -7.84
C MET A 36 -13.10 19.40 -7.99
N GLU A 37 -13.73 20.33 -7.30
CA GLU A 37 -13.32 21.75 -7.28
C GLU A 37 -12.00 21.97 -6.51
N GLU A 38 -11.77 21.18 -5.44
CA GLU A 38 -10.55 21.25 -4.63
C GLU A 38 -9.38 20.43 -5.21
N LEU A 39 -9.61 19.53 -6.17
CA LEU A 39 -8.55 18.78 -6.87
C LEU A 39 -7.76 19.71 -7.79
N ASN A 40 -6.98 20.59 -7.16
CA ASN A 40 -6.01 21.44 -7.81
C ASN A 40 -4.72 20.62 -8.07
N LEU A 41 -3.90 21.05 -9.00
CA LEU A 41 -2.61 20.46 -9.35
C LEU A 41 -1.69 20.28 -8.13
N THR A 42 -1.90 21.06 -7.09
CA THR A 42 -1.14 21.04 -5.83
C THR A 42 -1.28 19.73 -5.06
N THR A 43 -2.49 19.14 -5.00
CA THR A 43 -2.74 17.90 -4.22
C THR A 43 -1.96 16.69 -4.76
N PRO A 44 -2.03 16.35 -6.06
CA PRO A 44 -1.21 15.27 -6.62
C PRO A 44 0.29 15.58 -6.58
N ALA A 45 0.70 16.85 -6.70
CA ALA A 45 2.11 17.23 -6.64
C ALA A 45 2.73 17.03 -5.26
N LEU A 46 2.01 17.35 -4.18
CA LEU A 46 2.44 17.07 -2.80
C LEU A 46 2.54 15.57 -2.55
N LEU A 47 1.56 14.79 -3.03
CA LEU A 47 1.58 13.35 -2.89
C LEU A 47 2.75 12.74 -3.68
N PHE A 48 3.05 13.23 -4.86
CA PHE A 48 4.21 12.82 -5.66
C PHE A 48 5.51 12.97 -4.88
N SER A 49 5.71 14.11 -4.22
CA SER A 49 6.89 14.36 -3.39
C SER A 49 6.99 13.37 -2.23
N ALA A 50 5.89 13.15 -1.49
CA ALA A 50 5.85 12.21 -0.38
C ALA A 50 6.12 10.76 -0.82
N VAL A 51 5.52 10.32 -1.92
CA VAL A 51 5.71 8.95 -2.45
C VAL A 51 7.15 8.74 -2.91
N SER A 52 7.77 9.76 -3.51
CA SER A 52 9.18 9.71 -3.95
C SER A 52 10.13 9.44 -2.77
N LEU A 53 9.90 10.08 -1.61
CA LEU A 53 10.68 9.84 -0.39
C LEU A 53 10.46 8.41 0.17
N ILE A 54 9.24 7.90 0.12
CA ILE A 54 8.92 6.52 0.51
C ILE A 54 9.64 5.52 -0.40
N LEU A 55 9.67 5.77 -1.70
CA LEU A 55 10.40 4.93 -2.66
C LEU A 55 11.89 4.91 -2.41
N LEU A 56 12.47 6.04 -2.02
CA LEU A 56 13.89 6.10 -1.63
C LEU A 56 14.16 5.18 -0.42
N ALA A 57 13.30 5.20 0.59
CA ALA A 57 13.42 4.30 1.74
C ALA A 57 13.29 2.82 1.35
N TYR A 58 12.38 2.48 0.43
CA TYR A 58 12.23 1.12 -0.10
C TYR A 58 13.45 0.65 -0.88
N THR A 59 14.05 1.54 -1.68
CA THR A 59 15.27 1.24 -2.44
C THR A 59 16.45 0.96 -1.52
N ASN A 60 16.63 1.74 -0.47
CA ASN A 60 17.69 1.51 0.52
C ASN A 60 17.53 0.15 1.24
N ARG A 61 16.30 -0.23 1.60
CA ARG A 61 16.02 -1.57 2.15
C ARG A 61 16.35 -2.69 1.16
N PHE A 62 15.93 -2.53 -0.10
CA PHE A 62 16.22 -3.51 -1.14
C PHE A 62 17.72 -3.74 -1.29
N LEU A 63 18.52 -2.67 -1.34
CA LEU A 63 19.98 -2.75 -1.46
C LEU A 63 20.59 -3.46 -0.26
N SER A 64 20.14 -3.17 0.97
CA SER A 64 20.61 -3.82 2.19
C SER A 64 20.37 -5.33 2.16
N TYR A 65 19.17 -5.77 1.77
CA TYR A 65 18.87 -7.19 1.65
C TYR A 65 19.66 -7.87 0.53
N ALA A 66 19.85 -7.19 -0.60
CA ALA A 66 20.63 -7.73 -1.71
C ALA A 66 22.10 -7.94 -1.33
N GLN A 67 22.68 -7.00 -0.58
CA GLN A 67 24.05 -7.14 -0.06
C GLN A 67 24.16 -8.32 0.92
N LEU A 68 23.20 -8.46 1.84
CA LEU A 68 23.18 -9.55 2.81
C LEU A 68 23.05 -10.92 2.14
N VAL A 69 22.23 -11.03 1.10
CA VAL A 69 22.10 -12.29 0.31
C VAL A 69 23.42 -12.64 -0.37
N ARG A 70 24.16 -11.66 -0.93
CA ARG A 70 25.47 -11.90 -1.54
C ARG A 70 26.48 -12.40 -0.52
N GLN A 71 26.58 -11.73 0.63
CA GLN A 71 27.49 -12.14 1.70
C GLN A 71 27.19 -13.55 2.23
N LEU A 72 25.90 -13.90 2.40
CA LEU A 72 25.51 -15.22 2.85
C LEU A 72 25.84 -16.31 1.79
N ARG A 73 25.64 -15.99 0.51
CA ARG A 73 26.00 -16.88 -0.59
C ARG A 73 27.49 -17.18 -0.59
N ASP A 74 28.33 -16.14 -0.43
CA ASP A 74 29.78 -16.31 -0.43
C ASP A 74 30.23 -17.21 0.74
N ARG A 75 29.64 -17.02 1.93
CA ARG A 75 29.88 -17.90 3.10
C ARG A 75 29.42 -19.35 2.86
N TYR A 76 28.29 -19.54 2.18
CA TYR A 76 27.79 -20.87 1.86
C TYR A 76 28.72 -21.61 0.89
N MET A 77 29.34 -20.89 -0.02
CA MET A 77 30.32 -21.47 -0.96
C MET A 77 31.61 -21.90 -0.25
N GLU A 78 32.01 -21.25 0.85
CA GLU A 78 33.16 -21.62 1.66
C GLU A 78 32.88 -22.81 2.59
N ASN A 79 31.71 -22.81 3.25
CA ASN A 79 31.28 -23.85 4.21
C ASN A 79 29.79 -24.13 4.04
N PRO A 80 29.37 -25.15 3.26
CA PRO A 80 27.98 -25.52 3.09
C PRO A 80 27.39 -26.00 4.43
N SER A 81 26.34 -25.34 4.91
CA SER A 81 25.59 -25.76 6.08
C SER A 81 24.08 -25.56 5.87
N ASP A 82 23.26 -26.50 6.35
CA ASP A 82 21.80 -26.47 6.24
C ASP A 82 21.20 -25.21 6.88
N ILE A 83 21.84 -24.69 7.93
CA ILE A 83 21.43 -23.45 8.61
C ILE A 83 21.57 -22.25 7.68
N THR A 84 22.66 -22.20 6.91
CA THR A 84 22.92 -21.09 5.96
C THR A 84 21.93 -21.12 4.79
N GLU A 85 21.54 -22.30 4.32
CA GLU A 85 20.57 -22.46 3.26
C GLU A 85 19.18 -21.95 3.69
N ALA A 86 18.72 -22.31 4.87
CA ALA A 86 17.46 -21.85 5.45
C ALA A 86 17.45 -20.31 5.64
N GLN A 87 18.58 -19.71 6.01
CA GLN A 87 18.72 -18.26 6.12
C GLN A 87 18.61 -17.57 4.76
N ILE A 88 19.23 -18.10 3.72
CA ILE A 88 19.18 -17.58 2.34
C ILE A 88 17.73 -17.61 1.84
N GLU A 89 17.00 -18.69 2.07
CA GLU A 89 15.60 -18.81 1.63
C GLU A 89 14.69 -17.78 2.33
N ASN A 90 14.87 -17.58 3.63
CA ASN A 90 14.12 -16.55 4.37
C ASN A 90 14.43 -15.13 3.86
N LEU A 91 15.69 -14.82 3.58
CA LEU A 91 16.07 -13.55 2.99
C LEU A 91 15.47 -13.35 1.58
N ARG A 92 15.47 -14.41 0.77
CA ARG A 92 14.86 -14.37 -0.57
C ARG A 92 13.37 -14.04 -0.52
N LYS A 93 12.64 -14.59 0.46
CA LYS A 93 11.22 -14.25 0.69
C LYS A 93 11.05 -12.76 1.02
N ARG A 94 11.88 -12.21 1.91
CA ARG A 94 11.88 -10.78 2.26
C ARG A 94 12.21 -9.90 1.07
N LEU A 95 13.23 -10.26 0.28
CA LEU A 95 13.60 -9.54 -0.92
C LEU A 95 12.44 -9.47 -1.94
N ASN A 96 11.71 -10.57 -2.11
CA ASN A 96 10.54 -10.61 -2.99
C ASN A 96 9.39 -9.71 -2.47
N LEU A 97 9.16 -9.64 -1.15
CA LEU A 97 8.18 -8.72 -0.56
C LEU A 97 8.59 -7.26 -0.80
N THR A 98 9.85 -6.93 -0.53
CA THR A 98 10.40 -5.58 -0.75
C THR A 98 10.27 -5.15 -2.22
N ARG A 99 10.56 -6.06 -3.15
CA ARG A 99 10.38 -5.81 -4.59
C ARG A 99 8.92 -5.54 -4.96
N ARG A 100 7.97 -6.28 -4.38
CA ARG A 100 6.53 -6.09 -4.63
C ARG A 100 6.04 -4.74 -4.09
N MET A 101 6.40 -4.36 -2.86
CA MET A 101 5.99 -3.06 -2.30
C MET A 101 6.60 -1.90 -3.09
N GLN A 102 7.83 -2.01 -3.55
CA GLN A 102 8.47 -1.01 -4.41
C GLN A 102 7.76 -0.89 -5.75
N GLY A 103 7.39 -2.01 -6.39
CA GLY A 103 6.64 -2.02 -7.63
C GLY A 103 5.27 -1.34 -7.50
N LEU A 104 4.52 -1.60 -6.42
CA LEU A 104 3.24 -0.94 -6.14
C LEU A 104 3.42 0.57 -5.89
N GLY A 105 4.49 0.96 -5.19
CA GLY A 105 4.82 2.38 -4.96
C GLY A 105 5.14 3.12 -6.27
N ILE A 106 5.92 2.51 -7.15
CA ILE A 106 6.23 3.07 -8.49
C ILE A 106 4.95 3.18 -9.33
N ALA A 107 4.09 2.18 -9.32
CA ALA A 107 2.81 2.22 -10.02
C ALA A 107 1.91 3.36 -9.50
N SER A 108 1.82 3.54 -8.18
CA SER A 108 1.10 4.66 -7.57
C SER A 108 1.63 6.02 -8.06
N LEU A 109 2.95 6.19 -8.07
CA LEU A 109 3.60 7.41 -8.54
C LEU A 109 3.31 7.67 -10.03
N PHE A 110 3.34 6.63 -10.86
CA PHE A 110 2.99 6.73 -12.27
C PHE A 110 1.55 7.24 -12.45
N PHE A 111 0.57 6.68 -11.73
CA PHE A 111 -0.82 7.15 -11.80
C PHE A 111 -0.99 8.57 -11.24
N CYS A 112 -0.20 9.00 -10.26
CA CYS A 112 -0.18 10.39 -9.82
C CYS A 112 0.24 11.34 -10.93
N VAL A 113 1.28 11.00 -11.69
CA VAL A 113 1.73 11.81 -12.84
C VAL A 113 0.67 11.86 -13.94
N VAL A 114 0.06 10.71 -14.25
CA VAL A 114 -1.04 10.64 -15.23
C VAL A 114 -2.22 11.51 -14.77
N SER A 115 -2.57 11.49 -13.49
CA SER A 115 -3.61 12.36 -12.94
C SER A 115 -3.29 13.86 -13.12
N MET A 116 -2.05 14.28 -12.85
CA MET A 116 -1.62 15.67 -13.09
C MET A 116 -1.74 16.06 -14.57
N PHE A 117 -1.39 15.15 -15.47
CA PHE A 117 -1.52 15.37 -16.91
C PHE A 117 -2.98 15.50 -17.35
N LEU A 118 -3.89 14.67 -16.78
CA LEU A 118 -5.33 14.77 -17.05
C LEU A 118 -5.95 16.08 -16.53
N ILE A 119 -5.49 16.60 -15.39
CA ILE A 119 -5.90 17.93 -14.91
C ILE A 119 -5.46 19.01 -15.90
N TYR A 120 -4.24 18.93 -16.40
CA TYR A 120 -3.69 19.89 -17.35
C TYR A 120 -4.51 19.94 -18.66
N ILE A 121 -5.01 18.80 -19.15
CA ILE A 121 -5.88 18.73 -20.34
C ILE A 121 -7.32 19.20 -20.04
N GLY A 122 -7.70 19.39 -18.77
CA GLY A 122 -9.04 19.79 -18.36
C GLY A 122 -10.02 18.65 -18.13
N LEU A 123 -9.57 17.39 -18.15
CA LEU A 123 -10.38 16.18 -17.88
C LEU A 123 -10.47 15.88 -16.38
N GLN A 124 -11.04 16.80 -15.59
CA GLN A 124 -11.07 16.72 -14.12
C GLN A 124 -11.73 15.45 -13.59
N LEU A 125 -12.83 14.99 -14.21
CA LEU A 125 -13.55 13.80 -13.76
C LEU A 125 -12.68 12.54 -13.87
N PHE A 126 -12.02 12.33 -15.00
CA PHE A 126 -11.11 11.19 -15.20
C PHE A 126 -9.88 11.27 -14.30
N SER A 127 -9.36 12.47 -14.10
CA SER A 127 -8.24 12.70 -13.18
C SER A 127 -8.56 12.27 -11.75
N ALA A 128 -9.77 12.57 -11.25
CA ALA A 128 -10.19 12.16 -9.90
C ALA A 128 -10.21 10.63 -9.74
N TYR A 129 -10.68 9.88 -10.73
CA TYR A 129 -10.66 8.41 -10.70
C TYR A 129 -9.25 7.84 -10.74
N VAL A 130 -8.41 8.37 -11.62
CA VAL A 130 -6.99 7.94 -11.74
C VAL A 130 -6.22 8.26 -10.47
N PHE A 131 -6.47 9.41 -9.85
CA PHE A 131 -5.89 9.78 -8.58
C PHE A 131 -6.35 8.86 -7.43
N GLY A 132 -7.64 8.52 -7.38
CA GLY A 132 -8.19 7.54 -6.44
C GLY A 132 -7.51 6.17 -6.59
N LEU A 133 -7.27 5.71 -7.82
CA LEU A 133 -6.53 4.47 -8.08
C LEU A 133 -5.08 4.56 -7.58
N ALA A 134 -4.41 5.68 -7.79
CA ALA A 134 -3.05 5.92 -7.28
C ALA A 134 -3.00 5.80 -5.75
N LEU A 135 -3.98 6.36 -5.03
CA LEU A 135 -4.09 6.26 -3.57
C LEU A 135 -4.30 4.81 -3.11
N ILE A 136 -5.15 4.03 -3.78
CA ILE A 136 -5.38 2.62 -3.46
C ILE A 136 -4.08 1.82 -3.61
N LEU A 137 -3.33 2.04 -4.68
CA LEU A 137 -2.03 1.40 -4.91
C LEU A 137 -1.01 1.79 -3.84
N LEU A 138 -1.02 3.04 -3.39
CA LEU A 138 -0.16 3.51 -2.31
C LEU A 138 -0.50 2.81 -0.99
N ILE A 139 -1.79 2.73 -0.64
CA ILE A 139 -2.26 2.03 0.56
C ILE A 139 -1.84 0.55 0.51
N ALA A 140 -2.00 -0.11 -0.62
CA ALA A 140 -1.56 -1.50 -0.81
C ALA A 140 -0.03 -1.64 -0.62
N SER A 141 0.77 -0.72 -1.16
CA SER A 141 2.23 -0.69 -0.99
C SER A 141 2.62 -0.55 0.49
N LEU A 142 1.99 0.39 1.21
CA LEU A 142 2.21 0.58 2.65
C LEU A 142 1.78 -0.64 3.47
N GLY A 143 0.67 -1.28 3.12
CA GLY A 143 0.20 -2.51 3.76
C GLY A 143 1.20 -3.67 3.62
N VAL A 144 1.78 -3.85 2.43
CA VAL A 144 2.84 -4.85 2.21
C VAL A 144 4.10 -4.48 3.00
N SER A 145 4.48 -3.20 3.07
CA SER A 145 5.60 -2.71 3.87
C SER A 145 5.41 -3.00 5.36
N PHE A 146 4.22 -2.75 5.89
CA PHE A 146 3.89 -3.05 7.28
C PHE A 146 4.02 -4.55 7.60
N ARG A 147 3.53 -5.39 6.70
CA ARG A 147 3.63 -6.85 6.83
C ARG A 147 5.09 -7.34 6.80
N GLU A 148 5.91 -6.75 5.95
CA GLU A 148 7.35 -7.06 5.87
C GLU A 148 8.06 -6.73 7.20
N ILE A 149 7.78 -5.57 7.79
CA ILE A 149 8.34 -5.14 9.08
C ILE A 149 7.96 -6.13 10.19
N GLN A 150 6.70 -6.56 10.25
CA GLN A 150 6.25 -7.54 11.26
C GLN A 150 6.98 -8.90 11.14
N ILE A 151 7.19 -9.38 9.92
CA ILE A 151 7.92 -10.63 9.68
C ILE A 151 9.40 -10.45 10.07
N SER A 152 9.97 -9.30 9.82
CA SER A 152 11.36 -8.97 10.11
C SER A 152 11.62 -8.93 11.62
N THR A 153 10.79 -8.22 12.39
CA THR A 153 10.92 -8.13 13.86
C THR A 153 10.73 -9.49 14.53
N ARG A 154 9.72 -10.25 14.14
CA ARG A 154 9.47 -11.58 14.74
C ARG A 154 10.62 -12.55 14.53
N SER A 155 11.27 -12.55 13.38
CA SER A 155 12.41 -13.44 13.14
C SER A 155 13.65 -13.01 13.92
N LEU A 156 13.83 -11.71 14.19
CA LEU A 156 14.91 -11.19 15.03
C LEU A 156 14.73 -11.61 16.49
N GLU A 157 13.51 -11.51 17.02
CA GLU A 157 13.18 -11.97 18.39
C GLU A 157 13.46 -13.45 18.60
N ILE A 158 13.11 -14.30 17.65
CA ILE A 158 13.38 -15.74 17.70
C ILE A 158 14.91 -16.00 17.74
N TYR A 159 15.66 -15.24 16.95
CA TYR A 159 17.11 -15.38 16.88
C TYR A 159 17.80 -14.96 18.19
N LEU A 160 17.39 -13.84 18.77
CA LEU A 160 17.88 -13.35 20.07
C LEU A 160 17.52 -14.29 21.22
N GLY A 161 16.30 -14.80 21.26
CA GLY A 161 15.86 -15.75 22.29
C GLY A 161 16.61 -17.09 22.22
N THR A 162 17.07 -17.50 21.05
CA THR A 162 17.91 -18.72 20.90
C THR A 162 19.34 -18.47 21.40
N MET A 163 19.86 -17.27 21.20
CA MET A 163 21.18 -16.86 21.71
C MET A 163 21.23 -16.79 23.24
N GLU A 164 20.18 -16.25 23.89
CA GLU A 164 20.06 -16.18 25.34
C GLU A 164 19.99 -17.58 25.99
N LYS A 165 19.24 -18.49 25.40
CA LYS A 165 19.15 -19.88 25.87
C LYS A 165 20.47 -20.63 25.74
N GLY A 166 21.29 -20.32 24.73
CA GLY A 166 22.64 -20.88 24.57
C GLY A 166 23.65 -20.35 25.60
N LYS A 167 23.47 -19.10 26.06
CA LYS A 167 24.35 -18.48 27.06
C LYS A 167 24.09 -18.96 28.48
N ASN A 168 22.83 -19.32 28.81
CA ASN A 168 22.46 -19.87 30.12
C ASN A 168 22.79 -21.36 30.28
N LYS A 169 23.31 -22.04 29.27
CA LYS A 169 23.68 -23.47 29.29
C LYS A 169 25.18 -23.71 29.44
N LYS A 170 25.94 -22.64 29.56
CA LYS A 170 27.39 -22.64 29.90
C LYS A 170 27.60 -22.09 31.31
#